data_ec32df86d6749c28d63b29a74a8ddd08
#
_entry.id   ec32df86d6749c28d63b29a74a8ddd08
#
_cell.length_a   1.000
_cell.length_b   1.000
_cell.length_c   1.000
_cell.angle_alpha   90.00
_cell.angle_beta   90.00
_cell.angle_gamma   90.00
#
_symmetry.space_group_name_H-M   'P 1'
#
loop_
_entity.id
_entity.type
_entity.pdbx_description
1 polymer ?
#
loop_
_entity_poly.entity_id
_entity_poly.type
_entity_poly.pdbx_seq_one_letter_code
_entity_poly.pdbx_strand_id
1 'polypeptide(L)'
;DMNWSNDVKVQTGSYPTKEEVTGRYGCSVRNFIYRTVPQEYNNTGNISTVLQSVNKRFVHNKKEVIQGKRSIDSYKSTLPIAIHGNSIKIEKSGNKYLISLSLLSNGYRKRLGVKRGQIVFELMFGKSWSSKQILDSILSGEFSHTSSSIVYKNRKWFINLGYSALKKDSVKFIEGRTMGIDLGIVKPVVMAFNDNPV
;
A
#
# COMPACT_ATOMS: atom_id res chain seq x y z
N ASP A 1 -6.49 8.68 -22.13
CA ASP A 1 -7.27 9.50 -23.05
C ASP A 1 -8.73 9.60 -22.57
N MET A 2 -8.93 10.56 -21.64
CA MET A 2 -10.27 10.79 -21.06
C MET A 2 -11.27 11.30 -22.08
N ASN A 3 -10.81 12.10 -23.03
CA ASN A 3 -11.69 12.67 -24.06
C ASN A 3 -12.31 11.56 -24.89
N TRP A 4 -11.51 10.66 -25.44
CA TRP A 4 -12.03 9.52 -26.17
C TRP A 4 -13.03 8.67 -25.38
N SER A 5 -12.73 8.34 -24.11
CA SER A 5 -13.64 7.55 -23.26
C SER A 5 -14.97 8.27 -23.01
N ASN A 6 -14.94 9.61 -22.90
CA ASN A 6 -16.14 10.40 -22.76
C ASN A 6 -16.91 10.50 -24.08
N ASP A 7 -16.22 10.67 -25.21
CA ASP A 7 -16.84 10.70 -26.54
C ASP A 7 -17.58 9.39 -26.84
N VAL A 8 -16.94 8.25 -26.55
CA VAL A 8 -17.60 6.93 -26.64
C VAL A 8 -18.83 6.87 -25.75
N LYS A 9 -18.73 7.33 -24.51
CA LYS A 9 -19.88 7.32 -23.61
C LYS A 9 -21.02 8.22 -24.06
N VAL A 10 -20.71 9.39 -24.62
CA VAL A 10 -21.73 10.30 -25.17
C VAL A 10 -22.43 9.66 -26.37
N GLN A 11 -21.69 8.96 -27.23
CA GLN A 11 -22.21 8.33 -28.42
C GLN A 11 -22.97 7.01 -28.16
N THR A 12 -22.49 6.20 -27.20
CA THR A 12 -22.99 4.84 -26.97
C THR A 12 -23.76 4.68 -25.64
N GLY A 13 -23.76 5.68 -24.80
CA GLY A 13 -24.37 5.62 -23.46
C GLY A 13 -23.52 4.91 -22.41
N SER A 14 -22.43 4.24 -22.78
CA SER A 14 -21.56 3.47 -21.89
C SER A 14 -20.07 3.79 -22.09
N TYR A 15 -19.25 3.54 -21.07
CA TYR A 15 -17.81 3.65 -21.23
C TYR A 15 -17.25 2.53 -22.13
N PRO A 16 -16.10 2.77 -22.80
CA PRO A 16 -15.49 1.76 -23.66
C PRO A 16 -15.27 0.43 -22.94
N THR A 17 -15.52 -0.65 -23.62
CA THR A 17 -15.23 -2.02 -23.17
C THR A 17 -13.72 -2.29 -23.17
N LYS A 18 -13.31 -3.41 -22.56
CA LYS A 18 -11.89 -3.83 -22.59
C LYS A 18 -11.41 -4.10 -24.00
N GLU A 19 -12.27 -4.63 -24.85
CA GLU A 19 -12.02 -4.96 -26.24
C GLU A 19 -11.78 -3.70 -27.07
N GLU A 20 -12.64 -2.71 -26.93
CA GLU A 20 -12.49 -1.41 -27.60
C GLU A 20 -11.22 -0.68 -27.16
N VAL A 21 -10.91 -0.71 -25.85
CA VAL A 21 -9.65 -0.16 -25.31
C VAL A 21 -8.45 -0.91 -25.91
N THR A 22 -8.51 -2.24 -25.97
CA THR A 22 -7.42 -3.05 -26.52
C THR A 22 -7.27 -2.81 -28.02
N GLY A 23 -8.37 -2.69 -28.77
CA GLY A 23 -8.34 -2.32 -30.18
C GLY A 23 -7.66 -0.98 -30.44
N ARG A 24 -8.00 0.05 -29.64
CA ARG A 24 -7.42 1.40 -29.79
C ARG A 24 -5.92 1.47 -29.45
N TYR A 25 -5.48 0.81 -28.39
CA TYR A 25 -4.10 0.92 -27.89
C TYR A 25 -3.21 -0.26 -28.26
N GLY A 26 -3.75 -1.27 -28.93
CA GLY A 26 -3.04 -2.54 -29.21
C GLY A 26 -2.67 -3.33 -27.94
N CYS A 27 -3.17 -2.90 -26.79
CA CYS A 27 -2.95 -3.57 -25.51
C CYS A 27 -3.89 -3.02 -24.43
N SER A 28 -3.94 -3.68 -23.27
CA SER A 28 -4.67 -3.13 -22.12
C SER A 28 -4.14 -1.76 -21.70
N VAL A 29 -5.00 -0.92 -21.11
CA VAL A 29 -4.60 0.41 -20.56
C VAL A 29 -3.40 0.29 -19.63
N ARG A 30 -3.37 -0.75 -18.80
CA ARG A 30 -2.25 -1.02 -17.89
C ARG A 30 -0.94 -1.20 -18.66
N ASN A 31 -0.94 -2.03 -19.69
CA ASN A 31 0.26 -2.26 -20.51
C ASN A 31 0.65 -1.01 -21.29
N PHE A 32 -0.31 -0.25 -21.78
CA PHE A 32 -0.06 1.03 -22.43
C PHE A 32 0.68 2.00 -21.49
N ILE A 33 0.19 2.18 -20.27
CA ILE A 33 0.83 3.03 -19.25
C ILE A 33 2.24 2.52 -18.94
N TYR A 34 2.42 1.19 -18.78
CA TYR A 34 3.76 0.62 -18.57
C TYR A 34 4.75 0.95 -19.68
N ARG A 35 4.29 0.98 -20.92
CA ARG A 35 5.13 1.32 -22.08
C ARG A 35 5.45 2.81 -22.17
N THR A 36 4.57 3.67 -21.66
CA THR A 36 4.75 5.13 -21.67
C THR A 36 5.57 5.66 -20.49
N VAL A 37 5.67 4.91 -19.40
CA VAL A 37 6.53 5.30 -18.26
C VAL A 37 8.00 5.19 -18.67
N PRO A 38 8.81 6.25 -18.56
CA PRO A 38 10.23 6.20 -18.86
C PRO A 38 10.94 5.06 -18.10
N GLN A 39 11.84 4.36 -18.77
CA GLN A 39 12.51 3.17 -18.20
C GLN A 39 13.29 3.45 -16.91
N GLU A 40 13.75 4.69 -16.74
CA GLU A 40 14.42 5.12 -15.52
C GLU A 40 13.51 5.09 -14.27
N TYR A 41 12.17 5.24 -14.47
CA TYR A 41 11.17 5.16 -13.39
C TYR A 41 10.43 3.83 -13.37
N ASN A 42 10.57 3.01 -14.40
CA ASN A 42 9.85 1.76 -14.53
C ASN A 42 10.48 0.65 -13.68
N ASN A 43 10.02 0.56 -12.44
CA ASN A 43 10.24 -0.61 -11.59
C ASN A 43 8.99 -1.50 -11.66
N THR A 44 9.08 -2.59 -12.40
CA THR A 44 7.96 -3.50 -12.67
C THR A 44 7.25 -4.02 -11.42
N GLY A 45 7.97 -4.17 -10.30
CA GLY A 45 7.39 -4.60 -9.03
C GLY A 45 6.50 -3.53 -8.37
N ASN A 46 6.95 -2.29 -8.36
CA ASN A 46 6.28 -1.21 -7.64
C ASN A 46 5.39 -0.33 -8.51
N ILE A 47 5.71 -0.13 -9.79
CA ILE A 47 4.93 0.74 -10.67
C ILE A 47 3.46 0.32 -10.70
N SER A 48 3.18 -0.98 -10.67
CA SER A 48 1.82 -1.51 -10.61
C SER A 48 1.04 -1.01 -9.38
N THR A 49 1.67 -1.02 -8.22
CA THR A 49 1.07 -0.56 -6.97
C THR A 49 0.83 0.95 -6.99
N VAL A 50 1.78 1.71 -7.51
CA VAL A 50 1.65 3.15 -7.69
C VAL A 50 0.49 3.47 -8.64
N LEU A 51 0.44 2.81 -9.81
CA LEU A 51 -0.62 3.01 -10.80
C LEU A 51 -2.01 2.63 -10.25
N GLN A 52 -2.11 1.56 -9.48
CA GLN A 52 -3.36 1.19 -8.81
C GLN A 52 -3.80 2.27 -7.80
N SER A 53 -2.87 2.82 -7.05
CA SER A 53 -3.13 3.89 -6.10
C SER A 53 -3.62 5.17 -6.79
N VAL A 54 -2.96 5.56 -7.88
CA VAL A 54 -3.34 6.70 -8.72
C VAL A 54 -4.74 6.48 -9.33
N ASN A 55 -4.98 5.31 -9.91
CA ASN A 55 -6.26 4.97 -10.52
C ASN A 55 -7.40 4.98 -9.49
N LYS A 56 -7.19 4.39 -8.32
CA LYS A 56 -8.19 4.40 -7.24
C LYS A 56 -8.57 5.81 -6.83
N ARG A 57 -7.60 6.70 -6.73
CA ARG A 57 -7.82 8.11 -6.39
C ARG A 57 -8.57 8.86 -7.50
N PHE A 58 -8.18 8.65 -8.74
CA PHE A 58 -8.87 9.23 -9.90
C PHE A 58 -10.33 8.76 -9.97
N VAL A 59 -10.59 7.46 -9.84
CA VAL A 59 -11.94 6.90 -9.88
C VAL A 59 -12.83 7.51 -8.80
N HIS A 60 -12.28 7.72 -7.60
CA HIS A 60 -13.02 8.37 -6.51
C HIS A 60 -13.47 9.80 -6.86
N ASN A 61 -12.62 10.56 -7.54
CA ASN A 61 -12.87 11.98 -7.86
C ASN A 61 -13.35 12.21 -9.30
N LYS A 62 -13.50 11.15 -10.09
CA LYS A 62 -13.73 11.20 -11.53
C LYS A 62 -14.89 12.12 -11.94
N LYS A 63 -16.02 12.03 -11.22
CA LYS A 63 -17.22 12.83 -11.55
C LYS A 63 -16.94 14.33 -11.42
N GLU A 64 -16.26 14.75 -10.38
CA GLU A 64 -15.93 16.17 -10.13
C GLU A 64 -14.89 16.69 -11.15
N VAL A 65 -13.90 15.85 -11.48
CA VAL A 65 -12.88 16.19 -12.48
C VAL A 65 -13.51 16.35 -13.86
N ILE A 66 -14.39 15.44 -14.28
CA ILE A 66 -15.09 15.52 -15.57
C ILE A 66 -16.00 16.75 -15.65
N GLN A 67 -16.63 17.12 -14.53
CA GLN A 67 -17.50 18.32 -14.46
C GLN A 67 -16.70 19.63 -14.35
N GLY A 68 -15.38 19.60 -14.36
CA GLY A 68 -14.54 20.79 -14.17
C GLY A 68 -14.57 21.40 -12.77
N LYS A 69 -15.22 20.74 -11.82
CA LYS A 69 -15.33 21.19 -10.41
C LYS A 69 -14.04 20.92 -9.61
N ARG A 70 -13.19 20.07 -10.11
CA ARG A 70 -11.92 19.67 -9.49
C ARG A 70 -10.83 19.49 -10.53
N SER A 71 -9.64 19.98 -10.23
CA SER A 71 -8.46 19.71 -11.07
C SER A 71 -8.03 18.24 -10.97
N ILE A 72 -7.28 17.78 -11.96
CA ILE A 72 -6.61 16.47 -11.90
C ILE A 72 -5.70 16.45 -10.66
N ASP A 73 -5.71 15.31 -9.95
CA ASP A 73 -4.92 15.16 -8.74
C ASP A 73 -3.43 15.41 -9.02
N SER A 74 -2.85 16.33 -8.27
CA SER A 74 -1.41 16.53 -8.20
C SER A 74 -0.84 15.79 -6.98
N TYR A 75 0.41 15.36 -7.07
CA TYR A 75 1.08 14.60 -6.02
C TYR A 75 2.27 15.38 -5.49
N LYS A 76 2.34 15.52 -4.17
CA LYS A 76 3.50 16.10 -3.51
C LYS A 76 4.68 15.12 -3.59
N SER A 77 5.90 15.62 -3.77
CA SER A 77 7.13 14.81 -3.76
C SER A 77 7.37 14.01 -2.46
N THR A 78 6.73 14.45 -1.37
CA THR A 78 6.79 13.81 -0.04
C THR A 78 5.71 12.76 0.19
N LEU A 79 4.90 12.45 -0.84
CA LEU A 79 3.86 11.43 -0.71
C LEU A 79 4.50 10.05 -0.43
N PRO A 80 3.93 9.25 0.48
CA PRO A 80 4.40 7.89 0.70
C PRO A 80 4.37 7.06 -0.58
N ILE A 81 5.47 6.37 -0.88
CA ILE A 81 5.58 5.47 -2.03
C ILE A 81 5.10 4.09 -1.58
N ALA A 82 4.02 3.62 -2.17
CA ALA A 82 3.50 2.29 -1.88
C ALA A 82 4.43 1.21 -2.43
N ILE A 83 4.65 0.16 -1.63
CA ILE A 83 5.48 -1.00 -1.99
C ILE A 83 4.63 -2.26 -1.82
N HIS A 84 4.60 -3.08 -2.86
CA HIS A 84 3.93 -4.37 -2.81
C HIS A 84 4.65 -5.33 -1.86
N GLY A 85 3.90 -6.13 -1.08
CA GLY A 85 4.47 -7.06 -0.11
C GLY A 85 5.53 -7.99 -0.71
N ASN A 86 5.31 -8.53 -1.92
CA ASN A 86 6.27 -9.39 -2.60
C ASN A 86 7.60 -8.69 -3.00
N SER A 87 7.64 -7.37 -2.93
CA SER A 87 8.85 -6.56 -3.20
C SER A 87 9.67 -6.28 -1.94
N ILE A 88 9.25 -6.84 -0.82
CA ILE A 88 9.85 -6.67 0.51
C ILE A 88 10.36 -8.02 1.00
N LYS A 89 11.59 -8.05 1.45
CA LYS A 89 12.16 -9.20 2.18
C LYS A 89 12.74 -8.70 3.48
N ILE A 90 12.42 -9.36 4.58
CA ILE A 90 12.90 -9.03 5.92
C ILE A 90 13.79 -10.18 6.39
N GLU A 91 14.93 -9.84 6.95
CA GLU A 91 15.90 -10.80 7.48
C GLU A 91 16.46 -10.28 8.81
N LYS A 92 16.87 -11.21 9.67
CA LYS A 92 17.56 -10.90 10.92
C LYS A 92 18.99 -11.41 10.84
N SER A 93 19.94 -10.54 11.11
CA SER A 93 21.38 -10.86 11.16
C SER A 93 21.94 -10.45 12.52
N GLY A 94 22.10 -11.41 13.41
CA GLY A 94 22.40 -11.14 14.82
C GLY A 94 21.32 -10.26 15.46
N ASN A 95 21.71 -9.12 15.99
CA ASN A 95 20.79 -8.16 16.63
C ASN A 95 20.21 -7.12 15.65
N LYS A 96 20.54 -7.21 14.35
CA LYS A 96 20.12 -6.28 13.32
C LYS A 96 18.99 -6.85 12.50
N TYR A 97 18.03 -6.01 12.15
CA TYR A 97 16.97 -6.35 11.19
C TYR A 97 17.30 -5.65 9.88
N LEU A 98 17.32 -6.43 8.80
CA LEU A 98 17.58 -5.96 7.46
C LEU A 98 16.31 -6.05 6.65
N ILE A 99 16.07 -5.03 5.84
CA ILE A 99 14.97 -5.02 4.88
C ILE A 99 15.52 -4.82 3.47
N SER A 100 15.16 -5.72 2.57
CA SER A 100 15.49 -5.63 1.15
C SER A 100 14.26 -5.15 0.40
N LEU A 101 14.39 -4.06 -0.32
CA LEU A 101 13.31 -3.43 -1.09
C LEU A 101 13.67 -3.42 -2.57
N SER A 102 12.76 -3.89 -3.42
CA SER A 102 12.92 -3.84 -4.88
C SER A 102 12.56 -2.44 -5.40
N LEU A 103 13.50 -1.51 -5.34
CA LEU A 103 13.29 -0.10 -5.66
C LEU A 103 13.87 0.32 -7.01
N LEU A 104 14.95 -0.35 -7.48
CA LEU A 104 15.65 0.08 -8.69
C LEU A 104 14.89 -0.32 -9.95
N SER A 105 14.68 0.64 -10.82
CA SER A 105 14.19 0.40 -12.19
C SER A 105 15.22 -0.36 -13.04
N ASN A 106 14.75 -0.92 -14.15
CA ASN A 106 15.65 -1.61 -15.09
C ASN A 106 16.72 -0.67 -15.66
N GLY A 107 16.37 0.61 -15.89
CA GLY A 107 17.31 1.63 -16.35
C GLY A 107 18.41 1.90 -15.33
N TYR A 108 18.05 2.10 -14.06
CA TYR A 108 19.02 2.31 -12.99
C TYR A 108 19.89 1.09 -12.71
N ARG A 109 19.31 -0.13 -12.77
CA ARG A 109 20.08 -1.38 -12.64
C ARG A 109 21.19 -1.49 -13.67
N LYS A 110 20.87 -1.21 -14.93
CA LYS A 110 21.85 -1.20 -16.02
C LYS A 110 22.96 -0.17 -15.76
N ARG A 111 22.57 1.05 -15.36
CA ARG A 111 23.51 2.15 -15.09
C ARG A 111 24.45 1.86 -13.91
N LEU A 112 23.95 1.17 -12.87
CA LEU A 112 24.73 0.79 -11.70
C LEU A 112 25.46 -0.57 -11.85
N GLY A 113 25.25 -1.29 -12.94
CA GLY A 113 25.85 -2.62 -13.16
C GLY A 113 25.36 -3.70 -12.20
N VAL A 114 24.19 -3.52 -11.56
CA VAL A 114 23.66 -4.46 -10.56
C VAL A 114 22.66 -5.43 -11.19
N LYS A 115 22.79 -6.72 -10.84
CA LYS A 115 21.91 -7.77 -11.38
C LYS A 115 20.48 -7.69 -10.83
N ARG A 116 20.31 -7.31 -9.56
CA ARG A 116 19.01 -7.25 -8.89
C ARG A 116 18.65 -5.81 -8.54
N GLY A 117 17.37 -5.47 -8.64
CA GLY A 117 16.83 -4.14 -8.29
C GLY A 117 16.58 -3.94 -6.80
N GLN A 118 17.15 -4.77 -5.94
CA GLN A 118 16.96 -4.73 -4.50
C GLN A 118 18.04 -3.89 -3.84
N ILE A 119 17.62 -3.06 -2.89
CA ILE A 119 18.50 -2.31 -2.00
C ILE A 119 18.23 -2.81 -0.58
N VAL A 120 19.31 -3.08 0.15
CA VAL A 120 19.23 -3.56 1.53
C VAL A 120 19.44 -2.40 2.48
N PHE A 121 18.58 -2.28 3.47
CA PHE A 121 18.65 -1.28 4.52
C PHE A 121 18.67 -1.96 5.89
N GLU A 122 19.43 -1.41 6.82
CA GLU A 122 19.30 -1.73 8.23
C GLU A 122 18.14 -0.96 8.84
N LEU A 123 17.24 -1.64 9.55
CA LEU A 123 16.12 -1.00 10.22
C LEU A 123 16.57 -0.39 11.54
N MET A 124 16.33 0.90 11.68
CA MET A 124 16.54 1.64 12.92
C MET A 124 15.22 1.74 13.67
N PHE A 125 15.23 1.37 14.93
CA PHE A 125 14.05 1.44 15.78
C PHE A 125 14.14 2.62 16.71
N GLY A 126 12.99 3.24 17.00
CA GLY A 126 12.83 4.12 18.14
C GLY A 126 12.84 3.33 19.46
N LYS A 127 12.39 3.97 20.53
CA LYS A 127 12.29 3.32 21.86
C LYS A 127 11.20 2.25 21.96
N SER A 128 10.38 2.08 20.90
CA SER A 128 9.26 1.14 20.90
C SER A 128 9.75 -0.31 20.81
N TRP A 129 9.51 -1.07 21.83
CA TRP A 129 9.78 -2.52 21.88
C TRP A 129 8.85 -3.33 20.95
N SER A 130 7.60 -2.88 20.79
CA SER A 130 6.59 -3.57 19.99
C SER A 130 6.99 -3.76 18.52
N SER A 131 7.75 -2.82 17.93
CA SER A 131 8.19 -2.94 16.55
C SER A 131 9.10 -4.13 16.29
N LYS A 132 9.97 -4.46 17.24
CA LYS A 132 10.85 -5.64 17.16
C LYS A 132 10.04 -6.93 17.27
N GLN A 133 9.09 -6.99 18.20
CA GLN A 133 8.22 -8.16 18.35
C GLN A 133 7.41 -8.45 17.09
N ILE A 134 6.84 -7.41 16.46
CA ILE A 134 6.10 -7.56 15.19
C ILE A 134 7.02 -8.15 14.12
N LEU A 135 8.26 -7.68 14.01
CA LEU A 135 9.22 -8.24 13.05
C LEU A 135 9.60 -9.68 13.37
N ASP A 136 9.80 -10.01 14.62
CA ASP A 136 10.07 -11.39 15.03
C ASP A 136 8.87 -12.30 14.73
N SER A 137 7.63 -11.83 14.94
CA SER A 137 6.41 -12.56 14.55
C SER A 137 6.26 -12.70 13.03
N ILE A 138 6.73 -11.74 12.23
CA ILE A 138 6.77 -11.88 10.78
C ILE A 138 7.83 -12.91 10.36
N LEU A 139 9.00 -12.89 10.98
CA LEU A 139 10.09 -13.82 10.68
C LEU A 139 9.78 -15.25 11.09
N SER A 140 9.02 -15.44 12.16
CA SER A 140 8.54 -16.77 12.61
C SER A 140 7.36 -17.28 11.77
N GLY A 141 6.75 -16.45 10.93
CA GLY A 141 5.57 -16.81 10.14
C GLY A 141 4.24 -16.69 10.90
N GLU A 142 4.25 -16.23 12.14
CA GLU A 142 3.01 -15.94 12.90
C GLU A 142 2.22 -14.79 12.26
N PHE A 143 2.93 -13.79 11.74
CA PHE A 143 2.35 -12.68 10.97
C PHE A 143 2.83 -12.72 9.53
N SER A 144 1.98 -12.30 8.61
CA SER A 144 2.33 -12.10 7.21
C SER A 144 2.52 -10.61 6.95
N HIS A 145 3.62 -10.20 6.32
CA HIS A 145 3.75 -8.84 5.86
C HIS A 145 2.88 -8.59 4.63
N THR A 146 2.35 -7.38 4.51
CA THR A 146 1.44 -6.97 3.44
C THR A 146 1.99 -5.77 2.69
N SER A 147 1.16 -5.12 1.87
CA SER A 147 1.52 -3.87 1.20
C SER A 147 1.93 -2.82 2.23
N SER A 148 3.04 -2.18 1.96
CA SER A 148 3.71 -1.24 2.84
C SER A 148 3.97 0.08 2.11
N SER A 149 4.53 1.05 2.78
CA SER A 149 4.95 2.28 2.12
C SER A 149 6.24 2.82 2.73
N ILE A 150 7.02 3.53 1.92
CA ILE A 150 8.16 4.32 2.39
C ILE A 150 7.82 5.80 2.29
N VAL A 151 8.31 6.57 3.23
CA VAL A 151 8.12 8.02 3.27
C VAL A 151 9.41 8.72 3.68
N TYR A 152 9.71 9.84 3.01
CA TYR A 152 10.80 10.72 3.39
C TYR A 152 10.24 11.87 4.22
N LYS A 153 10.68 11.98 5.48
CA LYS A 153 10.26 13.03 6.41
C LYS A 153 11.42 13.41 7.32
N ASN A 154 11.60 14.70 7.56
CA ASN A 154 12.63 15.22 8.47
C ASN A 154 14.04 14.69 8.12
N ARG A 155 14.39 14.68 6.82
CA ARG A 155 15.67 14.18 6.29
C ARG A 155 15.96 12.69 6.59
N LYS A 156 14.93 11.91 6.90
CA LYS A 156 15.02 10.47 7.18
C LYS A 156 14.01 9.71 6.37
N TRP A 157 14.35 8.47 6.04
CA TRP A 157 13.44 7.52 5.42
C TRP A 157 12.78 6.67 6.51
N PHE A 158 11.49 6.52 6.39
CA PHE A 158 10.67 5.66 7.24
C PHE A 158 9.98 4.62 6.38
N ILE A 159 9.82 3.41 6.93
CA ILE A 159 8.96 2.40 6.36
C ILE A 159 7.75 2.20 7.27
N ASN A 160 6.56 2.30 6.68
CA ASN A 160 5.32 1.87 7.30
C ASN A 160 5.06 0.45 6.85
N LEU A 161 5.42 -0.51 7.68
CA LEU A 161 5.28 -1.93 7.37
C LEU A 161 3.86 -2.38 7.67
N GLY A 162 3.13 -2.80 6.64
CA GLY A 162 1.83 -3.45 6.79
C GLY A 162 2.02 -4.92 7.14
N TYR A 163 1.22 -5.41 8.06
CA TYR A 163 1.18 -6.83 8.41
C TYR A 163 -0.25 -7.27 8.72
N SER A 164 -0.49 -8.57 8.61
CA SER A 164 -1.71 -9.21 9.08
C SER A 164 -1.34 -10.33 10.06
N ALA A 165 -1.98 -10.31 11.21
CA ALA A 165 -1.92 -11.43 12.14
C ALA A 165 -2.82 -12.57 11.62
N LEU A 166 -2.38 -13.82 11.79
CA LEU A 166 -3.27 -14.94 11.62
C LEU A 166 -4.42 -14.78 12.62
N LYS A 167 -5.64 -14.92 12.11
CA LYS A 167 -6.82 -14.87 12.98
C LYS A 167 -6.66 -15.98 14.02
N LYS A 168 -6.36 -15.62 15.26
CA LYS A 168 -6.51 -16.58 16.36
C LYS A 168 -7.97 -17.03 16.35
N ASP A 169 -8.18 -18.31 16.60
CA ASP A 169 -9.53 -18.89 16.66
C ASP A 169 -10.45 -17.95 17.42
N SER A 170 -11.63 -17.76 16.86
CA SER A 170 -12.63 -16.84 17.40
C SER A 170 -12.73 -17.03 18.91
N VAL A 171 -12.51 -15.98 19.66
CA VAL A 171 -12.80 -15.98 21.09
C VAL A 171 -14.19 -16.58 21.24
N LYS A 172 -14.28 -17.73 21.89
CA LYS A 172 -15.59 -18.34 22.15
C LYS A 172 -16.30 -17.39 23.12
N PHE A 173 -17.32 -16.75 22.60
CA PHE A 173 -18.21 -15.94 23.44
C PHE A 173 -18.90 -16.88 24.43
N ILE A 174 -18.94 -16.50 25.70
CA ILE A 174 -19.72 -17.18 26.70
C ILE A 174 -21.16 -16.70 26.51
N GLU A 175 -22.04 -17.63 26.17
CA GLU A 175 -23.46 -17.31 25.98
C GLU A 175 -24.04 -16.67 27.23
N GLY A 176 -24.78 -15.57 27.05
CA GLY A 176 -25.37 -14.82 28.18
C GLY A 176 -24.41 -13.86 28.88
N ARG A 177 -23.10 -13.89 28.57
CA ARG A 177 -22.13 -12.94 29.15
C ARG A 177 -22.04 -11.67 28.31
N THR A 178 -22.33 -10.54 28.93
CA THR A 178 -22.30 -9.21 28.29
C THR A 178 -21.27 -8.33 28.99
N MET A 179 -20.52 -7.60 28.19
CA MET A 179 -19.57 -6.59 28.68
C MET A 179 -20.06 -5.19 28.28
N GLY A 180 -20.24 -4.34 29.26
CA GLY A 180 -20.45 -2.90 29.06
C GLY A 180 -19.11 -2.16 29.08
N ILE A 181 -18.90 -1.24 28.14
CA ILE A 181 -17.73 -0.35 28.08
C ILE A 181 -18.21 1.08 28.12
N ASP A 182 -17.71 1.86 29.06
CA ASP A 182 -17.90 3.31 29.12
C ASP A 182 -16.57 4.03 28.86
N LEU A 183 -16.64 5.07 28.01
CA LEU A 183 -15.48 5.89 27.65
C LEU A 183 -15.63 7.27 28.27
N GLY A 184 -14.74 7.62 29.18
CA GLY A 184 -14.79 8.89 29.90
C GLY A 184 -13.48 9.68 29.84
N ILE A 185 -13.57 10.98 30.17
CA ILE A 185 -12.40 11.88 30.16
C ILE A 185 -11.51 11.63 31.37
N VAL A 186 -12.09 11.41 32.55
CA VAL A 186 -11.35 11.22 33.82
C VAL A 186 -10.86 9.78 33.96
N LYS A 187 -11.72 8.81 33.62
CA LYS A 187 -11.35 7.39 33.49
C LYS A 187 -11.52 7.01 32.02
N PRO A 188 -10.43 6.84 31.26
CA PRO A 188 -10.49 6.64 29.82
C PRO A 188 -11.38 5.48 29.40
N VAL A 189 -11.38 4.40 30.18
CA VAL A 189 -12.20 3.22 29.93
C VAL A 189 -12.66 2.63 31.24
N VAL A 190 -13.95 2.37 31.37
CA VAL A 190 -14.53 1.55 32.44
C VAL A 190 -15.20 0.34 31.79
N MET A 191 -14.92 -0.86 32.29
CA MET A 191 -15.48 -2.10 31.78
C MET A 191 -16.18 -2.84 32.91
N ALA A 192 -17.39 -3.32 32.64
CA ALA A 192 -18.15 -4.16 33.58
C ALA A 192 -18.76 -5.35 32.84
N PHE A 193 -18.86 -6.48 33.52
CA PHE A 193 -19.54 -7.67 33.05
C PHE A 193 -20.81 -7.90 33.84
N ASN A 194 -21.83 -8.48 33.21
CA ASN A 194 -23.11 -8.77 33.87
C ASN A 194 -23.03 -9.89 34.93
N ASP A 195 -21.93 -10.65 34.94
CA ASP A 195 -21.66 -11.72 35.89
C ASP A 195 -20.71 -11.32 37.04
N ASN A 196 -20.25 -10.05 37.06
CA ASN A 196 -19.53 -9.54 38.22
C ASN A 196 -20.53 -9.10 39.31
N PRO A 197 -20.48 -9.65 40.51
CA PRO A 197 -21.23 -9.07 41.62
C PRO A 197 -20.75 -7.64 41.86
N VAL A 198 -21.70 -6.74 42.01
CA VAL A 198 -21.49 -5.30 42.31
C VAL A 198 -21.00 -5.22 43.77
#